data_f192b719efb8dbf9d30c4e1184cc388d
#
_entry.id   f192b719efb8dbf9d30c4e1184cc388d
#
_cell.length_a   1.000
_cell.length_b   1.000
_cell.length_c   1.000
_cell.angle_alpha   90.00
_cell.angle_beta   90.00
_cell.angle_gamma   90.00
#
_symmetry.space_group_name_H-M   'P 1'
#
loop_
_entity.id
_entity.type
_entity.pdbx_description
1 polymer ?
#
loop_
_entity_poly.entity_id
_entity_poly.type
_entity_poly.pdbx_seq_one_letter_code
_entity_poly.pdbx_strand_id
1 'polypeptide(L)'
;HGHNVIGEIWRREVERRMGLAASSESLEGHLAREGERFLVRRPDGGLAVTAGYHWFGSWGRDTLIALPGLTFYAGRPEEGTDVLLGLGSAVRDGLIPNVFSADGNHAYNSADASLWYVWAVQQMLKALPDRKGLIRERCWPVIKNIIEHYGGGKVPFVAPDAEGFLSVGNPGTQLTWMDAVANGRPVTPRHGQPVEISALWYNALAFADSLAKAFGEPEWRRTKQLDAMRSVFFKRYWVTDERGDYLADVWRDGGVETCVRPNQLFALSLPYPVLDEERYASVLSRVRRCLLTPYGLRTLAPSAPGYRPLYEGGPAERDEAYHQGTVWPWLLGAYGEAVLRAAWDVPGSVRELLRTIRPLFAQHLGDAGIGSVSEIFDGDPPHLPNGCIAQAWSVAECLRLLHLLKEAAPGVYAEWEANARKGGN
;
A
#
# COMPACT_ATOMS: atom_id res chain seq x y z
N HIS A 1 33.96 20.29 24.51
CA HIS A 1 32.50 20.50 24.42
C HIS A 1 31.78 19.48 23.51
N GLY A 2 32.41 18.97 22.44
CA GLY A 2 31.77 18.02 21.51
C GLY A 2 31.44 16.64 22.09
N HIS A 3 32.27 16.10 22.99
CA HIS A 3 32.06 14.78 23.60
C HIS A 3 30.81 14.71 24.50
N ASN A 4 30.42 15.81 25.15
CA ASN A 4 29.23 15.85 26.00
C ASN A 4 27.91 15.82 25.18
N VAL A 5 27.90 16.47 24.02
CA VAL A 5 26.71 16.53 23.14
C VAL A 5 26.41 15.14 22.55
N ILE A 6 27.44 14.43 22.08
CA ILE A 6 27.27 13.08 21.52
C ILE A 6 26.78 12.10 22.61
N GLY A 7 27.34 12.18 23.82
CA GLY A 7 26.90 11.34 24.94
C GLY A 7 25.47 11.63 25.40
N GLU A 8 25.02 12.88 25.26
CA GLU A 8 23.64 13.26 25.60
C GLU A 8 22.65 12.79 24.52
N ILE A 9 23.00 12.96 23.24
CA ILE A 9 22.21 12.45 22.10
C ILE A 9 22.09 10.92 22.21
N TRP A 10 23.20 10.23 22.45
CA TRP A 10 23.21 8.78 22.64
C TRP A 10 22.31 8.34 23.81
N ARG A 11 22.39 8.99 24.95
CA ARG A 11 21.59 8.66 26.13
C ARG A 11 20.10 8.85 25.86
N ARG A 12 19.70 9.98 25.28
CA ARG A 12 18.32 10.25 24.88
C ARG A 12 17.79 9.21 23.89
N GLU A 13 18.63 8.81 22.94
CA GLU A 13 18.24 7.80 21.95
C GLU A 13 18.11 6.41 22.60
N VAL A 14 18.99 6.05 23.51
CA VAL A 14 18.90 4.79 24.28
C VAL A 14 17.64 4.81 25.16
N GLU A 15 17.37 5.88 25.90
CA GLU A 15 16.17 6.03 26.74
C GLU A 15 14.89 5.95 25.90
N ARG A 16 14.87 6.60 24.75
CA ARG A 16 13.75 6.53 23.80
C ARG A 16 13.52 5.11 23.30
N ARG A 17 14.58 4.40 22.89
CA ARG A 17 14.50 3.00 22.44
C ARG A 17 14.12 2.05 23.57
N MET A 18 14.59 2.28 24.78
CA MET A 18 14.19 1.50 25.95
C MET A 18 12.72 1.71 26.32
N GLY A 19 12.19 2.94 26.17
CA GLY A 19 10.77 3.22 26.31
C GLY A 19 9.91 2.45 25.29
N LEU A 20 10.39 2.36 24.04
CA LEU A 20 9.78 1.50 23.02
C LEU A 20 9.94 0.01 23.32
N ALA A 21 11.07 -0.39 23.96
CA ALA A 21 11.33 -1.76 24.36
C ALA A 21 10.36 -2.26 25.45
N ALA A 22 9.88 -1.40 26.34
CA ALA A 22 8.90 -1.76 27.35
C ALA A 22 7.53 -2.17 26.76
N SER A 23 7.20 -1.69 25.55
CA SER A 23 6.02 -2.11 24.77
C SER A 23 6.30 -3.32 23.85
N SER A 24 7.52 -3.86 23.85
CA SER A 24 8.08 -4.71 22.81
C SER A 24 7.90 -6.21 23.01
N GLU A 25 7.23 -6.63 24.06
CA GLU A 25 6.92 -8.05 24.23
C GLU A 25 5.91 -8.57 23.21
N SER A 26 5.15 -7.69 22.53
CA SER A 26 4.23 -8.07 21.48
C SER A 26 4.87 -8.05 20.10
N LEU A 27 4.31 -8.81 19.15
CA LEU A 27 4.75 -8.79 17.76
C LEU A 27 4.51 -7.40 17.12
N GLU A 28 3.39 -6.73 17.44
CA GLU A 28 3.15 -5.34 17.02
C GLU A 28 4.24 -4.40 17.55
N GLY A 29 4.61 -4.52 18.83
CA GLY A 29 5.68 -3.72 19.42
C GLY A 29 7.04 -3.98 18.76
N HIS A 30 7.32 -5.23 18.36
CA HIS A 30 8.50 -5.58 17.59
C HIS A 30 8.52 -4.88 16.23
N LEU A 31 7.44 -5.00 15.43
CA LEU A 31 7.35 -4.37 14.12
C LEU A 31 7.34 -2.85 14.20
N ALA A 32 6.74 -2.24 15.23
CA ALA A 32 6.77 -0.81 15.46
C ALA A 32 8.20 -0.28 15.69
N ARG A 33 9.04 -1.03 16.40
CA ARG A 33 10.47 -0.70 16.56
C ARG A 33 11.25 -0.86 15.26
N GLU A 34 10.99 -1.96 14.55
CA GLU A 34 11.61 -2.16 13.23
C GLU A 34 11.21 -1.05 12.25
N GLY A 35 9.95 -0.61 12.30
CA GLY A 35 9.45 0.49 11.49
C GLY A 35 10.17 1.83 11.73
N GLU A 36 10.69 2.05 12.94
CA GLU A 36 11.39 3.28 13.29
C GLU A 36 12.63 3.54 12.44
N ARG A 37 13.36 2.50 12.05
CA ARG A 37 14.58 2.64 11.25
C ARG A 37 14.34 3.26 9.87
N PHE A 38 13.12 3.20 9.37
CA PHE A 38 12.75 3.79 8.09
C PHE A 38 12.41 5.28 8.18
N LEU A 39 12.15 5.81 9.39
CA LEU A 39 11.94 7.23 9.61
C LEU A 39 13.30 7.93 9.75
N VAL A 40 13.64 8.74 8.75
CA VAL A 40 14.94 9.42 8.66
C VAL A 40 14.79 10.93 8.67
N ARG A 41 15.76 11.63 9.26
CA ARG A 41 15.80 13.09 9.22
C ARG A 41 16.56 13.55 7.98
N ARG A 42 15.94 14.46 7.24
CA ARG A 42 16.59 15.14 6.12
C ARG A 42 17.53 16.23 6.63
N PRO A 43 18.48 16.72 5.79
CA PRO A 43 19.39 17.80 6.16
C PRO A 43 18.67 19.11 6.59
N ASP A 44 17.47 19.37 6.08
CA ASP A 44 16.63 20.51 6.44
C ASP A 44 15.88 20.34 7.79
N GLY A 45 16.08 19.20 8.47
CA GLY A 45 15.44 18.85 9.74
C GLY A 45 14.09 18.17 9.59
N GLY A 46 13.49 18.14 8.40
CA GLY A 46 12.23 17.45 8.12
C GLY A 46 12.36 15.92 8.21
N LEU A 47 11.23 15.25 8.38
CA LEU A 47 11.16 13.78 8.36
C LEU A 47 10.90 13.26 6.94
N ALA A 48 11.44 12.09 6.66
CA ALA A 48 11.20 11.33 5.45
C ALA A 48 11.17 9.82 5.77
N VAL A 49 10.68 9.02 4.83
CA VAL A 49 10.73 7.56 4.91
C VAL A 49 11.72 7.05 3.88
N THR A 50 12.67 6.22 4.32
CA THR A 50 13.50 5.39 3.44
C THR A 50 12.70 4.17 3.04
N ALA A 51 12.56 3.89 1.74
CA ALA A 51 11.73 2.79 1.26
C ALA A 51 12.28 1.41 1.66
N GLY A 52 13.60 1.28 1.75
CA GLY A 52 14.18 0.01 2.19
C GLY A 52 15.71 0.02 2.28
N TYR A 53 16.25 -0.92 3.02
CA TYR A 53 17.69 -1.11 3.22
C TYR A 53 18.18 -2.34 2.44
N HIS A 54 19.35 -2.21 1.76
CA HIS A 54 20.38 -1.18 1.96
C HIS A 54 20.37 -0.04 0.93
N TRP A 55 19.65 -0.13 -0.20
CA TRP A 55 19.89 0.72 -1.39
C TRP A 55 18.74 1.66 -1.77
N PHE A 56 17.55 1.49 -1.21
CA PHE A 56 16.45 2.41 -1.54
C PHE A 56 16.56 3.73 -0.76
N GLY A 57 16.29 4.82 -1.47
CA GLY A 57 16.12 6.14 -0.89
C GLY A 57 14.67 6.44 -0.51
N SER A 58 14.28 7.71 -0.59
CA SER A 58 12.92 8.15 -0.32
C SER A 58 12.08 8.13 -1.59
N TRP A 59 11.00 7.34 -1.55
CA TRP A 59 10.03 7.16 -2.63
C TRP A 59 8.65 7.57 -2.15
N GLY A 60 7.92 8.36 -2.97
CA GLY A 60 6.63 8.92 -2.57
C GLY A 60 5.54 7.87 -2.39
N ARG A 61 5.40 6.96 -3.35
CA ARG A 61 4.46 5.84 -3.27
C ARG A 61 4.72 4.99 -2.03
N ASP A 62 5.95 4.54 -1.86
CA ASP A 62 6.38 3.68 -0.75
C ASP A 62 6.15 4.36 0.58
N THR A 63 6.53 5.64 0.68
CA THR A 63 6.28 6.46 1.86
C THR A 63 4.80 6.51 2.20
N LEU A 64 3.93 6.82 1.23
CA LEU A 64 2.49 7.01 1.46
C LEU A 64 1.77 5.72 1.85
N ILE A 65 2.17 4.58 1.28
CA ILE A 65 1.66 3.27 1.65
C ILE A 65 2.17 2.85 3.03
N ALA A 66 3.46 3.07 3.31
CA ALA A 66 4.07 2.69 4.57
C ALA A 66 3.68 3.59 5.75
N LEU A 67 3.39 4.87 5.48
CA LEU A 67 3.21 5.89 6.51
C LEU A 67 2.21 5.50 7.61
N PRO A 68 0.99 5.01 7.32
CA PRO A 68 0.06 4.65 8.39
C PRO A 68 0.62 3.60 9.35
N GLY A 69 1.20 2.53 8.84
CA GLY A 69 1.79 1.46 9.65
C GLY A 69 2.98 1.94 10.46
N LEU A 70 3.91 2.68 9.83
CA LEU A 70 5.11 3.18 10.49
C LEU A 70 4.84 4.23 11.56
N THR A 71 3.70 4.93 11.51
CA THR A 71 3.45 6.09 12.36
C THR A 71 2.13 6.02 13.12
N PHE A 72 0.98 6.10 12.47
CA PHE A 72 -0.33 6.16 13.15
C PHE A 72 -0.61 4.89 13.94
N TYR A 73 -0.35 3.73 13.39
CA TYR A 73 -0.51 2.43 14.06
C TYR A 73 0.68 2.07 14.97
N ALA A 74 1.83 2.72 14.81
CA ALA A 74 3.00 2.58 15.67
C ALA A 74 3.03 3.56 16.86
N GLY A 75 1.96 4.36 17.07
CA GLY A 75 1.88 5.33 18.16
C GLY A 75 2.70 6.60 17.95
N ARG A 76 2.96 6.99 16.70
CA ARG A 76 3.77 8.16 16.30
C ARG A 76 2.99 9.14 15.42
N PRO A 77 1.83 9.61 15.84
CA PRO A 77 0.93 10.37 14.98
C PRO A 77 1.49 11.72 14.54
N GLU A 78 2.32 12.37 15.34
CA GLU A 78 2.91 13.67 15.00
C GLU A 78 3.95 13.50 13.86
N GLU A 79 4.82 12.49 13.96
CA GLU A 79 5.80 12.18 12.91
C GLU A 79 5.10 11.83 11.58
N GLY A 80 4.02 11.06 11.65
CA GLY A 80 3.21 10.75 10.46
C GLY A 80 2.57 11.99 9.85
N THR A 81 2.08 12.90 10.68
CA THR A 81 1.52 14.17 10.24
C THR A 81 2.58 15.03 9.56
N ASP A 82 3.78 15.15 10.14
CA ASP A 82 4.88 15.94 9.59
C ASP A 82 5.31 15.41 8.20
N VAL A 83 5.48 14.10 8.07
CA VAL A 83 5.83 13.48 6.78
C VAL A 83 4.73 13.74 5.74
N LEU A 84 3.47 13.55 6.10
CA LEU A 84 2.34 13.73 5.19
C LEU A 84 2.21 15.16 4.69
N LEU A 85 2.36 16.14 5.59
CA LEU A 85 2.34 17.57 5.24
C LEU A 85 3.55 17.96 4.39
N GLY A 86 4.72 17.40 4.67
CA GLY A 86 5.92 17.57 3.85
C GLY A 86 5.72 17.10 2.41
N LEU A 87 5.13 15.90 2.24
CA LEU A 87 4.78 15.37 0.91
C LEU A 87 3.74 16.24 0.20
N GLY A 88 2.72 16.71 0.92
CA GLY A 88 1.71 17.61 0.38
C GLY A 88 2.29 18.95 -0.11
N SER A 89 3.34 19.47 0.55
CA SER A 89 4.02 20.70 0.13
C SER A 89 4.86 20.53 -1.14
N ALA A 90 5.22 19.30 -1.49
CA ALA A 90 5.97 18.98 -2.70
C ALA A 90 5.07 18.69 -3.92
N VAL A 91 3.76 18.83 -3.80
CA VAL A 91 2.84 18.62 -4.92
C VAL A 91 3.09 19.64 -6.03
N ARG A 92 3.16 19.16 -7.28
CA ARG A 92 3.29 20.01 -8.47
C ARG A 92 2.33 19.51 -9.56
N ASP A 93 1.46 20.38 -10.03
CA ASP A 93 0.51 20.07 -11.12
C ASP A 93 -0.27 18.75 -10.89
N GLY A 94 -0.77 18.56 -9.66
CA GLY A 94 -1.51 17.37 -9.24
C GLY A 94 -0.64 16.15 -8.90
N LEU A 95 0.67 16.21 -9.10
CA LEU A 95 1.57 15.09 -8.87
C LEU A 95 2.36 15.22 -7.56
N ILE A 96 2.43 14.14 -6.80
CA ILE A 96 3.38 13.93 -5.71
C ILE A 96 4.65 13.31 -6.32
N PRO A 97 5.86 13.73 -5.91
CA PRO A 97 7.08 13.08 -6.39
C PRO A 97 7.09 11.57 -6.10
N ASN A 98 7.40 10.76 -7.11
CA ASN A 98 7.62 9.33 -6.88
C ASN A 98 9.05 9.05 -6.36
N VAL A 99 10.04 9.83 -6.79
CA VAL A 99 11.42 9.73 -6.27
C VAL A 99 11.87 11.10 -5.77
N PHE A 100 12.33 11.14 -4.53
CA PHE A 100 12.93 12.34 -3.94
C PHE A 100 14.43 12.33 -4.15
N SER A 101 14.94 13.32 -4.87
CA SER A 101 16.37 13.51 -5.10
C SER A 101 16.94 14.55 -4.15
N ALA A 102 18.17 14.33 -3.68
CA ALA A 102 18.86 15.24 -2.76
C ALA A 102 19.17 16.63 -3.37
N ASP A 103 19.29 16.71 -4.68
CA ASP A 103 19.51 17.95 -5.44
C ASP A 103 18.23 18.74 -5.75
N GLY A 104 17.06 18.25 -5.30
CA GLY A 104 15.75 18.87 -5.54
C GLY A 104 15.11 18.52 -6.89
N ASN A 105 15.81 17.77 -7.76
CA ASN A 105 15.26 17.29 -9.04
C ASN A 105 14.41 16.04 -8.82
N HIS A 106 13.23 16.20 -8.25
CA HIS A 106 12.31 15.12 -7.95
C HIS A 106 11.68 14.56 -9.22
N ALA A 107 11.47 13.22 -9.25
CA ALA A 107 10.79 12.58 -10.36
C ALA A 107 9.27 12.46 -10.11
N TYR A 108 8.46 12.99 -11.03
CA TYR A 108 6.99 12.98 -11.02
C TYR A 108 6.46 12.01 -12.08
N ASN A 109 6.82 10.74 -11.96
CA ASN A 109 6.66 9.71 -12.98
C ASN A 109 5.77 8.54 -12.53
N SER A 110 4.79 8.78 -11.66
CA SER A 110 3.80 7.78 -11.25
C SER A 110 2.38 8.34 -11.30
N ALA A 111 1.42 7.48 -11.63
CA ALA A 111 0.00 7.84 -11.64
C ALA A 111 -0.69 7.56 -10.30
N ASP A 112 -0.08 6.78 -9.42
CA ASP A 112 -0.69 6.32 -8.18
C ASP A 112 -0.23 7.06 -6.92
N ALA A 113 0.99 7.61 -6.87
CA ALA A 113 1.51 8.28 -5.67
C ALA A 113 0.59 9.38 -5.16
N SER A 114 0.04 10.22 -6.06
CA SER A 114 -0.91 11.28 -5.67
C SER A 114 -2.22 10.72 -5.11
N LEU A 115 -2.68 9.59 -5.62
CA LEU A 115 -3.90 8.94 -5.13
C LEU A 115 -3.65 8.25 -3.78
N TRP A 116 -2.45 7.71 -3.55
CA TRP A 116 -2.02 7.21 -2.24
C TRP A 116 -1.90 8.33 -1.19
N TYR A 117 -1.56 9.56 -1.60
CA TYR A 117 -1.62 10.71 -0.68
C TYR A 117 -3.02 10.90 -0.10
N VAL A 118 -4.04 10.84 -0.95
CA VAL A 118 -5.44 10.95 -0.50
C VAL A 118 -5.79 9.82 0.48
N TRP A 119 -5.37 8.58 0.20
CA TRP A 119 -5.55 7.46 1.10
C TRP A 119 -4.81 7.65 2.44
N ALA A 120 -3.58 8.14 2.41
CA ALA A 120 -2.82 8.41 3.64
C ALA A 120 -3.49 9.50 4.51
N VAL A 121 -4.09 10.54 3.91
CA VAL A 121 -4.92 11.53 4.63
C VAL A 121 -6.15 10.88 5.26
N GLN A 122 -6.79 9.91 4.59
CA GLN A 122 -7.91 9.14 5.18
C GLN A 122 -7.44 8.35 6.40
N GLN A 123 -6.27 7.71 6.35
CA GLN A 123 -5.70 6.97 7.47
C GLN A 123 -5.36 7.92 8.64
N MET A 124 -4.80 9.10 8.35
CA MET A 124 -4.58 10.13 9.36
C MET A 124 -5.90 10.56 10.02
N LEU A 125 -6.94 10.83 9.25
CA LEU A 125 -8.25 11.21 9.81
C LEU A 125 -8.87 10.11 10.66
N LYS A 126 -8.70 8.84 10.29
CA LYS A 126 -9.16 7.68 11.06
C LYS A 126 -8.42 7.58 12.39
N ALA A 127 -7.11 7.76 12.38
CA ALA A 127 -6.28 7.68 13.59
C ALA A 127 -6.41 8.93 14.48
N LEU A 128 -6.64 10.10 13.91
CA LEU A 128 -6.66 11.41 14.56
C LEU A 128 -7.92 12.20 14.15
N PRO A 129 -9.12 11.80 14.58
CA PRO A 129 -10.37 12.45 14.17
C PRO A 129 -10.44 13.94 14.56
N ASP A 130 -9.73 14.35 15.60
CA ASP A 130 -9.66 15.74 16.06
C ASP A 130 -8.85 16.65 15.13
N ARG A 131 -8.06 16.10 14.21
CA ARG A 131 -7.25 16.86 13.25
C ARG A 131 -8.03 17.34 12.01
N LYS A 132 -9.34 17.30 12.04
CA LYS A 132 -10.20 17.72 10.93
C LYS A 132 -9.94 19.16 10.45
N GLY A 133 -9.64 20.05 11.39
CA GLY A 133 -9.24 21.44 11.09
C GLY A 133 -7.92 21.51 10.30
N LEU A 134 -6.91 20.75 10.70
CA LEU A 134 -5.63 20.64 9.99
C LEU A 134 -5.81 20.08 8.58
N ILE A 135 -6.66 19.06 8.43
CA ILE A 135 -6.98 18.49 7.12
C ILE A 135 -7.61 19.56 6.23
N ARG A 136 -8.56 20.33 6.73
CA ARG A 136 -9.20 21.43 5.98
C ARG A 136 -8.19 22.46 5.50
N GLU A 137 -7.28 22.86 6.38
CA GLU A 137 -6.31 23.92 6.09
C GLU A 137 -5.16 23.44 5.18
N ARG A 138 -4.60 22.27 5.45
CA ARG A 138 -3.33 21.84 4.86
C ARG A 138 -3.47 20.74 3.81
N CYS A 139 -4.36 19.75 4.00
CA CYS A 139 -4.48 18.60 3.10
C CYS A 139 -5.56 18.82 2.03
N TRP A 140 -6.66 19.50 2.37
CA TRP A 140 -7.76 19.71 1.44
C TRP A 140 -7.37 20.50 0.20
N PRO A 141 -6.58 21.58 0.27
CA PRO A 141 -6.06 22.26 -0.93
C PRO A 141 -5.23 21.33 -1.84
N VAL A 142 -4.44 20.43 -1.24
CA VAL A 142 -3.63 19.44 -1.99
C VAL A 142 -4.54 18.43 -2.68
N ILE A 143 -5.53 17.89 -1.98
CA ILE A 143 -6.52 16.95 -2.55
C ILE A 143 -7.26 17.61 -3.71
N LYS A 144 -7.70 18.87 -3.57
CA LYS A 144 -8.35 19.62 -4.65
C LYS A 144 -7.43 19.76 -5.87
N ASN A 145 -6.17 20.13 -5.65
CA ASN A 145 -5.17 20.25 -6.71
C ASN A 145 -4.98 18.93 -7.47
N ILE A 146 -4.85 17.80 -6.76
CA ILE A 146 -4.75 16.47 -7.38
C ILE A 146 -5.98 16.17 -8.24
N ILE A 147 -7.18 16.35 -7.70
CA ILE A 147 -8.43 16.04 -8.40
C ILE A 147 -8.62 16.92 -9.63
N GLU A 148 -8.31 18.20 -9.54
CA GLU A 148 -8.43 19.16 -10.67
C GLU A 148 -7.48 18.81 -11.82
N HIS A 149 -6.25 18.40 -11.51
CA HIS A 149 -5.29 18.07 -12.55
C HIS A 149 -5.58 16.72 -13.19
N TYR A 150 -5.89 15.69 -12.40
CA TYR A 150 -6.25 14.36 -12.90
C TYR A 150 -7.56 14.39 -13.67
N GLY A 151 -8.62 14.90 -13.06
CA GLY A 151 -9.95 14.96 -13.68
C GLY A 151 -10.04 15.96 -14.83
N GLY A 152 -9.18 16.95 -14.88
CA GLY A 152 -9.08 17.92 -15.97
C GLY A 152 -8.15 17.51 -17.12
N GLY A 153 -7.52 16.32 -17.06
CA GLY A 153 -6.59 15.85 -18.08
C GLY A 153 -5.33 16.71 -18.21
N LYS A 154 -4.92 17.36 -17.12
CA LYS A 154 -3.74 18.26 -17.11
C LYS A 154 -2.44 17.53 -16.79
N VAL A 155 -2.50 16.30 -16.29
CA VAL A 155 -1.32 15.46 -16.07
C VAL A 155 -0.94 14.81 -17.40
N PRO A 156 0.31 14.93 -17.89
CA PRO A 156 0.68 14.54 -19.26
C PRO A 156 0.43 13.09 -19.65
N PHE A 157 0.37 12.19 -18.68
CA PHE A 157 0.17 10.75 -18.89
C PHE A 157 -1.13 10.23 -18.28
N VAL A 158 -2.07 11.12 -17.93
CA VAL A 158 -3.38 10.77 -17.39
C VAL A 158 -4.46 11.44 -18.22
N ALA A 159 -5.40 10.65 -18.73
CA ALA A 159 -6.53 11.14 -19.52
C ALA A 159 -7.85 10.63 -18.91
N PRO A 160 -8.73 11.52 -18.43
CA PRO A 160 -10.07 11.12 -18.01
C PRO A 160 -10.92 10.74 -19.24
N ASP A 161 -11.75 9.71 -19.11
CA ASP A 161 -12.76 9.36 -20.10
C ASP A 161 -14.11 10.04 -19.82
N ALA A 162 -15.09 9.79 -20.68
CA ALA A 162 -16.43 10.38 -20.56
C ALA A 162 -17.19 9.92 -19.30
N GLU A 163 -16.87 8.75 -18.77
CA GLU A 163 -17.46 8.19 -17.55
C GLU A 163 -16.68 8.62 -16.30
N GLY A 164 -15.59 9.37 -16.46
CA GLY A 164 -14.78 9.94 -15.38
C GLY A 164 -13.71 9.01 -14.80
N PHE A 165 -13.39 7.89 -15.46
CA PHE A 165 -12.24 7.05 -15.12
C PHE A 165 -10.97 7.55 -15.79
N LEU A 166 -9.81 7.15 -15.26
CA LEU A 166 -8.50 7.62 -15.71
C LEU A 166 -7.80 6.56 -16.54
N SER A 167 -7.52 6.86 -17.80
CA SER A 167 -6.55 6.13 -18.60
C SER A 167 -5.15 6.66 -18.32
N VAL A 168 -4.19 5.77 -18.07
CA VAL A 168 -2.80 6.14 -17.72
C VAL A 168 -1.81 5.51 -18.68
N GLY A 169 -0.83 6.29 -19.08
CA GLY A 169 0.34 5.85 -19.84
C GLY A 169 0.08 5.36 -21.25
N ASN A 170 1.05 4.63 -21.76
CA ASN A 170 1.08 3.97 -23.06
C ASN A 170 1.93 2.69 -22.96
N PRO A 171 2.03 1.86 -24.03
CA PRO A 171 2.80 0.60 -23.97
C PRO A 171 4.27 0.73 -23.57
N GLY A 172 4.86 1.91 -23.70
CA GLY A 172 6.25 2.20 -23.35
C GLY A 172 6.46 2.78 -21.96
N THR A 173 5.42 2.86 -21.12
CA THR A 173 5.47 3.47 -19.77
C THR A 173 5.13 2.49 -18.67
N GLN A 174 5.70 2.73 -17.47
CA GLN A 174 5.41 2.04 -16.21
C GLN A 174 5.05 3.08 -15.15
N LEU A 175 3.78 3.32 -14.93
CA LEU A 175 3.26 4.42 -14.10
C LEU A 175 2.53 3.96 -12.84
N THR A 176 2.41 2.64 -12.63
CA THR A 176 1.83 2.03 -11.45
C THR A 176 2.92 1.44 -10.55
N TRP A 177 2.55 0.83 -9.43
CA TRP A 177 3.51 0.17 -8.54
C TRP A 177 4.21 -1.04 -9.18
N MET A 178 3.66 -1.61 -10.27
CA MET A 178 4.32 -2.65 -11.07
C MET A 178 5.18 -2.01 -12.15
N ASP A 179 6.29 -1.39 -11.76
CA ASP A 179 7.09 -0.49 -12.60
C ASP A 179 8.47 -1.04 -13.02
N ALA A 180 8.68 -2.35 -12.93
CA ALA A 180 9.92 -2.97 -13.38
C ALA A 180 10.21 -2.74 -14.87
N VAL A 181 11.47 -2.48 -15.19
CA VAL A 181 11.98 -2.25 -16.55
C VAL A 181 13.13 -3.20 -16.83
N ALA A 182 12.99 -4.08 -17.79
CA ALA A 182 14.05 -4.97 -18.27
C ALA A 182 14.47 -4.57 -19.67
N ASN A 183 15.78 -4.44 -19.91
CA ASN A 183 16.34 -4.07 -21.22
C ASN A 183 15.70 -2.79 -21.82
N GLY A 184 15.40 -1.81 -21.00
CA GLY A 184 14.79 -0.53 -21.40
C GLY A 184 13.31 -0.61 -21.79
N ARG A 185 12.61 -1.71 -21.47
CA ARG A 185 11.19 -1.91 -21.75
C ARG A 185 10.42 -2.22 -20.44
N PRO A 186 9.23 -1.63 -20.25
CA PRO A 186 8.37 -2.03 -19.16
C PRO A 186 8.03 -3.52 -19.24
N VAL A 187 8.22 -4.24 -18.13
CA VAL A 187 7.88 -5.67 -18.05
C VAL A 187 6.38 -5.86 -17.94
N THR A 188 5.74 -4.95 -17.21
CA THR A 188 4.30 -5.01 -16.91
C THR A 188 3.64 -3.69 -17.35
N PRO A 189 3.54 -3.42 -18.67
CA PRO A 189 3.03 -2.14 -19.19
C PRO A 189 1.52 -2.08 -19.04
N ARG A 190 1.04 -1.80 -17.84
CA ARG A 190 -0.38 -1.73 -17.45
C ARG A 190 -1.01 -0.40 -17.86
N HIS A 191 -0.82 0.00 -19.13
CA HIS A 191 -1.43 1.20 -19.70
C HIS A 191 -2.93 1.03 -19.94
N GLY A 192 -3.67 2.12 -19.98
CA GLY A 192 -5.14 2.14 -20.00
C GLY A 192 -5.69 2.43 -18.61
N GLN A 193 -6.66 1.68 -18.16
CA GLN A 193 -7.28 1.85 -16.85
C GLN A 193 -6.93 0.66 -15.94
N PRO A 194 -5.84 0.70 -15.17
CA PRO A 194 -5.54 -0.31 -14.16
C PRO A 194 -6.61 -0.31 -13.06
N VAL A 195 -6.96 -1.50 -12.59
CA VAL A 195 -8.09 -1.66 -11.64
C VAL A 195 -7.85 -0.92 -10.32
N GLU A 196 -6.61 -0.93 -9.80
CA GLU A 196 -6.26 -0.19 -8.59
C GLU A 196 -6.25 1.32 -8.80
N ILE A 197 -5.83 1.81 -9.97
CA ILE A 197 -5.89 3.25 -10.28
C ILE A 197 -7.35 3.70 -10.30
N SER A 198 -8.22 2.92 -10.94
CA SER A 198 -9.66 3.20 -10.96
C SER A 198 -10.29 3.16 -9.58
N ALA A 199 -9.89 2.20 -8.73
CA ALA A 199 -10.36 2.11 -7.35
C ALA A 199 -9.83 3.26 -6.47
N LEU A 200 -8.54 3.59 -6.55
CA LEU A 200 -7.94 4.72 -5.83
C LEU A 200 -8.55 6.06 -6.26
N TRP A 201 -8.81 6.23 -7.56
CA TRP A 201 -9.44 7.43 -8.08
C TRP A 201 -10.88 7.60 -7.58
N TYR A 202 -11.68 6.53 -7.66
CA TYR A 202 -13.03 6.52 -7.08
C TYR A 202 -13.00 6.86 -5.58
N ASN A 203 -12.11 6.23 -4.83
CA ASN A 203 -11.92 6.50 -3.40
C ASN A 203 -11.54 7.97 -3.14
N ALA A 204 -10.66 8.55 -3.97
CA ALA A 204 -10.26 9.94 -3.84
C ALA A 204 -11.45 10.90 -4.08
N LEU A 205 -12.24 10.65 -5.12
CA LEU A 205 -13.45 11.44 -5.42
C LEU A 205 -14.51 11.31 -4.33
N ALA A 206 -14.74 10.11 -3.81
CA ALA A 206 -15.70 9.85 -2.74
C ALA A 206 -15.29 10.51 -1.42
N PHE A 207 -14.00 10.47 -1.10
CA PHE A 207 -13.48 11.19 0.08
C PHE A 207 -13.61 12.71 -0.09
N ALA A 208 -13.30 13.23 -1.28
CA ALA A 208 -13.48 14.65 -1.57
C ALA A 208 -14.95 15.09 -1.44
N ASP A 209 -15.90 14.29 -1.92
CA ASP A 209 -17.34 14.53 -1.74
C ASP A 209 -17.72 14.58 -0.25
N SER A 210 -17.16 13.66 0.55
CA SER A 210 -17.36 13.63 2.00
C SER A 210 -16.79 14.86 2.71
N LEU A 211 -15.56 15.26 2.35
CA LEU A 211 -14.93 16.48 2.90
C LEU A 211 -15.68 17.74 2.47
N ALA A 212 -16.09 17.84 1.21
CA ALA A 212 -16.88 18.95 0.70
C ALA A 212 -18.21 19.13 1.47
N LYS A 213 -18.89 18.02 1.78
CA LYS A 213 -20.07 18.03 2.66
C LYS A 213 -19.71 18.55 4.05
N ALA A 214 -18.62 18.05 4.63
CA ALA A 214 -18.20 18.39 5.99
C ALA A 214 -17.72 19.85 6.12
N PHE A 215 -17.18 20.43 5.05
CA PHE A 215 -16.61 21.79 5.03
C PHE A 215 -17.57 22.84 4.46
N GLY A 216 -18.72 22.42 3.90
CA GLY A 216 -19.72 23.33 3.35
C GLY A 216 -19.33 23.88 1.96
N GLU A 217 -18.66 23.07 1.13
CA GLU A 217 -18.21 23.40 -0.23
C GLU A 217 -19.03 22.63 -1.28
N PRO A 218 -20.27 23.03 -1.61
CA PRO A 218 -21.20 22.28 -2.45
C PRO A 218 -20.72 22.09 -3.89
N GLU A 219 -19.86 22.96 -4.40
CA GLU A 219 -19.25 22.88 -5.72
C GLU A 219 -18.32 21.68 -5.89
N TRP A 220 -17.86 21.10 -4.79
CA TRP A 220 -17.02 19.89 -4.76
C TRP A 220 -17.83 18.59 -4.60
N ARG A 221 -19.17 18.67 -4.51
CA ARG A 221 -20.04 17.50 -4.39
C ARG A 221 -20.13 16.72 -5.70
N ARG A 222 -19.97 15.39 -5.62
CA ARG A 222 -19.85 14.50 -6.79
C ARG A 222 -20.75 13.27 -6.72
N THR A 223 -21.76 13.28 -5.87
CA THR A 223 -22.58 12.11 -5.56
C THR A 223 -23.11 11.40 -6.81
N LYS A 224 -23.70 12.15 -7.77
CA LYS A 224 -24.25 11.57 -9.02
C LYS A 224 -23.16 10.94 -9.90
N GLN A 225 -21.97 11.53 -9.94
CA GLN A 225 -20.83 10.98 -10.67
C GLN A 225 -20.39 9.65 -10.06
N LEU A 226 -20.29 9.58 -8.73
CA LEU A 226 -19.88 8.40 -8.00
C LEU A 226 -20.84 7.22 -8.20
N ASP A 227 -22.16 7.48 -8.18
CA ASP A 227 -23.19 6.46 -8.44
C ASP A 227 -23.04 5.88 -9.86
N ALA A 228 -22.83 6.73 -10.86
CA ALA A 228 -22.61 6.30 -12.24
C ALA A 228 -21.32 5.48 -12.39
N MET A 229 -20.22 5.91 -11.74
CA MET A 229 -18.93 5.23 -11.80
C MET A 229 -19.00 3.80 -11.28
N ARG A 230 -19.74 3.51 -10.20
CA ARG A 230 -19.87 2.13 -9.67
C ARG A 230 -20.43 1.17 -10.73
N SER A 231 -21.50 1.58 -11.42
CA SER A 231 -22.12 0.78 -12.49
C SER A 231 -21.16 0.54 -13.66
N VAL A 232 -20.42 1.58 -14.06
CA VAL A 232 -19.43 1.48 -15.14
C VAL A 232 -18.25 0.60 -14.74
N PHE A 233 -17.73 0.75 -13.52
CA PHE A 233 -16.65 -0.07 -13.00
C PHE A 233 -17.00 -1.56 -13.08
N PHE A 234 -18.16 -1.94 -12.58
CA PHE A 234 -18.62 -3.31 -12.65
C PHE A 234 -18.65 -3.84 -14.09
N LYS A 235 -19.24 -3.10 -15.03
CA LYS A 235 -19.32 -3.49 -16.44
C LYS A 235 -17.95 -3.67 -17.12
N ARG A 236 -16.95 -2.88 -16.70
CA ARG A 236 -15.60 -2.91 -17.29
C ARG A 236 -14.75 -4.04 -16.74
N TYR A 237 -14.80 -4.27 -15.44
CA TYR A 237 -13.81 -5.11 -14.77
C TYR A 237 -14.31 -6.49 -14.38
N TRP A 238 -15.63 -6.71 -14.29
CA TRP A 238 -16.16 -7.99 -13.86
C TRP A 238 -15.93 -9.08 -14.90
N VAL A 239 -15.26 -10.15 -14.46
CA VAL A 239 -14.94 -11.32 -15.29
C VAL A 239 -15.53 -12.55 -14.63
N THR A 240 -16.19 -13.39 -15.42
CA THR A 240 -16.70 -14.72 -15.02
C THR A 240 -16.00 -15.76 -15.87
N ASP A 241 -15.36 -16.75 -15.23
CA ASP A 241 -14.80 -17.93 -15.89
C ASP A 241 -15.17 -19.22 -15.12
N GLU A 242 -14.70 -20.36 -15.60
CA GLU A 242 -14.96 -21.67 -14.99
C GLU A 242 -14.50 -21.78 -13.52
N ARG A 243 -13.61 -20.91 -13.08
CA ARG A 243 -13.06 -20.87 -11.72
C ARG A 243 -13.75 -19.83 -10.83
N GLY A 244 -14.82 -19.19 -11.31
CA GLY A 244 -15.61 -18.19 -10.60
C GLY A 244 -15.31 -16.75 -11.02
N ASP A 245 -15.87 -15.82 -10.28
CA ASP A 245 -15.85 -14.40 -10.63
C ASP A 245 -14.66 -13.66 -10.01
N TYR A 246 -14.20 -12.62 -10.68
CA TYR A 246 -13.10 -11.74 -10.23
C TYR A 246 -13.08 -10.45 -11.03
N LEU A 247 -12.09 -9.57 -10.76
CA LEU A 247 -11.90 -8.34 -11.53
C LEU A 247 -10.69 -8.45 -12.46
N ALA A 248 -10.87 -8.04 -13.71
CA ALA A 248 -9.79 -7.86 -14.68
C ALA A 248 -8.74 -6.86 -14.15
N ASP A 249 -7.48 -7.07 -14.53
CA ASP A 249 -6.38 -6.23 -14.07
C ASP A 249 -6.34 -4.84 -14.74
N VAL A 250 -6.62 -4.78 -16.05
CA VAL A 250 -6.65 -3.53 -16.82
C VAL A 250 -7.81 -3.56 -17.81
N TRP A 251 -8.52 -2.44 -17.90
CA TRP A 251 -9.48 -2.17 -18.97
C TRP A 251 -8.87 -1.20 -19.99
N ARG A 252 -9.14 -1.43 -21.29
CA ARG A 252 -8.78 -0.54 -22.41
C ARG A 252 -9.88 -0.59 -23.46
N ASP A 253 -9.92 0.43 -24.33
CA ASP A 253 -10.69 0.34 -25.55
C ASP A 253 -10.25 -0.88 -26.36
N GLY A 254 -11.19 -1.80 -26.61
CA GLY A 254 -10.93 -3.05 -27.34
C GLY A 254 -10.71 -4.30 -26.47
N GLY A 255 -10.77 -4.21 -25.14
CA GLY A 255 -10.73 -5.40 -24.29
C GLY A 255 -10.18 -5.22 -22.88
N VAL A 256 -10.12 -6.32 -22.15
CA VAL A 256 -9.64 -6.39 -20.78
C VAL A 256 -8.47 -7.36 -20.64
N GLU A 257 -7.54 -7.05 -19.73
CA GLU A 257 -6.54 -8.00 -19.28
C GLU A 257 -7.09 -8.84 -18.14
N THR A 258 -7.34 -10.11 -18.42
CA THR A 258 -7.97 -11.04 -17.47
C THR A 258 -6.97 -11.79 -16.59
N CYS A 259 -5.70 -11.41 -16.57
CA CYS A 259 -4.72 -11.96 -15.64
C CYS A 259 -5.15 -11.74 -14.20
N VAL A 260 -5.11 -12.80 -13.38
CA VAL A 260 -5.42 -12.67 -11.96
C VAL A 260 -4.20 -12.08 -11.25
N ARG A 261 -4.35 -10.83 -10.80
CA ARG A 261 -3.36 -10.07 -10.05
C ARG A 261 -3.95 -9.52 -8.73
N PRO A 262 -3.13 -9.16 -7.75
CA PRO A 262 -3.63 -8.71 -6.44
C PRO A 262 -4.29 -7.33 -6.48
N ASN A 263 -4.06 -6.54 -7.53
CA ASN A 263 -4.54 -5.16 -7.67
C ASN A 263 -6.06 -5.00 -7.51
N GLN A 264 -6.83 -6.03 -7.85
CA GLN A 264 -8.27 -6.07 -7.66
C GLN A 264 -8.72 -5.91 -6.21
N LEU A 265 -7.84 -6.18 -5.23
CA LEU A 265 -8.14 -5.99 -3.81
C LEU A 265 -8.50 -4.55 -3.46
N PHE A 266 -7.91 -3.57 -4.14
CA PHE A 266 -8.17 -2.16 -3.84
C PHE A 266 -9.59 -1.74 -4.17
N ALA A 267 -10.31 -2.46 -5.05
CA ALA A 267 -11.71 -2.20 -5.33
C ALA A 267 -12.64 -2.44 -4.13
N LEU A 268 -12.20 -3.22 -3.14
CA LEU A 268 -12.99 -3.57 -1.95
C LEU A 268 -12.31 -3.20 -0.62
N SER A 269 -10.98 -3.00 -0.58
CA SER A 269 -10.26 -2.71 0.67
C SER A 269 -10.16 -1.23 1.01
N LEU A 270 -10.27 -0.33 0.04
CA LEU A 270 -10.17 1.12 0.27
C LEU A 270 -11.33 1.66 1.12
N PRO A 271 -11.16 2.79 1.84
CA PRO A 271 -12.19 3.38 2.71
C PRO A 271 -13.53 3.63 2.00
N TYR A 272 -13.50 3.98 0.73
CA TYR A 272 -14.67 4.12 -0.14
C TYR A 272 -14.57 3.10 -1.28
N PRO A 273 -15.06 1.87 -1.09
CA PRO A 273 -14.96 0.82 -2.11
C PRO A 273 -15.82 1.15 -3.34
N VAL A 274 -15.28 0.87 -4.51
CA VAL A 274 -16.03 1.02 -5.77
C VAL A 274 -16.87 -0.21 -6.09
N LEU A 275 -16.48 -1.40 -5.60
CA LEU A 275 -17.20 -2.66 -5.77
C LEU A 275 -18.32 -2.79 -4.73
N ASP A 276 -19.42 -3.44 -5.08
CA ASP A 276 -20.52 -3.75 -4.16
C ASP A 276 -20.19 -4.90 -3.24
N GLU A 277 -20.64 -4.84 -1.99
CA GLU A 277 -20.29 -5.81 -0.91
C GLU A 277 -20.67 -7.25 -1.24
N GLU A 278 -21.79 -7.48 -1.92
CA GLU A 278 -22.26 -8.80 -2.37
C GLU A 278 -21.26 -9.55 -3.26
N ARG A 279 -20.27 -8.84 -3.82
CA ARG A 279 -19.26 -9.38 -4.74
C ARG A 279 -17.91 -9.63 -4.08
N TYR A 280 -17.71 -9.18 -2.85
CA TYR A 280 -16.41 -9.28 -2.15
C TYR A 280 -15.97 -10.74 -2.00
N ALA A 281 -16.88 -11.63 -1.63
CA ALA A 281 -16.58 -13.03 -1.42
C ALA A 281 -16.02 -13.71 -2.67
N SER A 282 -16.56 -13.41 -3.87
CA SER A 282 -16.09 -13.97 -5.14
C SER A 282 -14.67 -13.53 -5.45
N VAL A 283 -14.40 -12.21 -5.38
CA VAL A 283 -13.07 -11.65 -5.61
C VAL A 283 -12.05 -12.22 -4.62
N LEU A 284 -12.37 -12.25 -3.33
CA LEU A 284 -11.48 -12.81 -2.30
C LEU A 284 -11.21 -14.28 -2.49
N SER A 285 -12.22 -15.07 -2.85
CA SER A 285 -12.04 -16.49 -3.14
C SER A 285 -11.04 -16.71 -4.29
N ARG A 286 -11.12 -15.90 -5.35
CA ARG A 286 -10.17 -15.96 -6.48
C ARG A 286 -8.77 -15.57 -6.04
N VAL A 287 -8.61 -14.43 -5.36
CA VAL A 287 -7.31 -13.95 -4.86
C VAL A 287 -6.67 -14.98 -3.93
N ARG A 288 -7.44 -15.50 -2.97
CA ARG A 288 -6.95 -16.50 -2.02
C ARG A 288 -6.41 -17.75 -2.71
N ARG A 289 -7.16 -18.32 -3.65
CA ARG A 289 -6.76 -19.56 -4.33
C ARG A 289 -5.55 -19.38 -5.24
N CYS A 290 -5.43 -18.22 -5.89
CA CYS A 290 -4.42 -18.03 -6.92
C CYS A 290 -3.18 -17.30 -6.41
N LEU A 291 -3.32 -16.43 -5.41
CA LEU A 291 -2.26 -15.47 -5.08
C LEU A 291 -1.76 -15.57 -3.64
N LEU A 292 -2.61 -15.94 -2.67
CA LEU A 292 -2.22 -15.94 -1.26
C LEU A 292 -1.16 -17.02 -0.97
N THR A 293 -0.11 -16.61 -0.26
CA THR A 293 0.94 -17.48 0.27
C THR A 293 1.14 -17.17 1.76
N PRO A 294 1.96 -17.96 2.49
CA PRO A 294 2.29 -17.66 3.88
C PRO A 294 3.03 -16.33 4.09
N TYR A 295 3.62 -15.73 3.04
CA TYR A 295 4.50 -14.57 3.13
C TYR A 295 3.92 -13.31 2.48
N GLY A 296 2.79 -13.41 1.80
CA GLY A 296 2.16 -12.31 1.08
C GLY A 296 1.35 -12.78 -0.12
N LEU A 297 1.17 -11.90 -1.11
CA LEU A 297 0.43 -12.23 -2.32
C LEU A 297 1.34 -12.24 -3.55
N ARG A 298 1.19 -13.28 -4.40
CA ARG A 298 1.80 -13.31 -5.73
C ARG A 298 1.31 -12.16 -6.58
N THR A 299 2.19 -11.61 -7.38
CA THR A 299 1.88 -10.52 -8.32
C THR A 299 1.16 -11.00 -9.58
N LEU A 300 1.25 -12.29 -9.87
CA LEU A 300 0.58 -12.96 -10.99
C LEU A 300 0.21 -14.39 -10.58
N ALA A 301 -0.95 -14.86 -11.02
CA ALA A 301 -1.38 -16.24 -10.77
C ALA A 301 -0.48 -17.24 -11.50
N PRO A 302 -0.15 -18.41 -10.87
CA PRO A 302 0.70 -19.44 -11.50
C PRO A 302 0.17 -20.00 -12.82
N SER A 303 -1.13 -19.91 -13.06
CA SER A 303 -1.75 -20.37 -14.31
C SER A 303 -1.70 -19.34 -15.44
N ALA A 304 -1.23 -18.12 -15.18
CA ALA A 304 -1.19 -17.08 -16.19
C ALA A 304 0.05 -17.20 -17.10
N PRO A 305 -0.08 -16.88 -18.39
CA PRO A 305 1.08 -16.75 -19.26
C PRO A 305 2.09 -15.74 -18.71
N GLY A 306 3.37 -16.06 -18.79
CA GLY A 306 4.43 -15.20 -18.30
C GLY A 306 4.67 -15.25 -16.79
N TYR A 307 4.07 -16.21 -16.06
CA TYR A 307 4.38 -16.44 -14.66
C TYR A 307 5.86 -16.80 -14.45
N ARG A 308 6.53 -16.04 -13.61
CA ARG A 308 7.95 -16.20 -13.26
C ARG A 308 8.09 -16.17 -11.74
N PRO A 309 8.10 -17.34 -11.09
CA PRO A 309 8.10 -17.40 -9.64
C PRO A 309 9.43 -17.06 -8.96
N LEU A 310 10.56 -17.26 -9.64
CA LEU A 310 11.89 -17.16 -9.04
C LEU A 310 12.53 -15.80 -9.37
N TYR A 311 13.02 -15.12 -8.33
CA TYR A 311 13.76 -13.86 -8.46
C TYR A 311 15.26 -14.13 -8.47
N GLU A 312 15.78 -14.65 -9.59
CA GLU A 312 17.16 -15.11 -9.71
C GLU A 312 17.80 -14.67 -11.04
N GLY A 313 19.07 -14.96 -11.20
CA GLY A 313 19.85 -14.61 -12.39
C GLY A 313 20.45 -13.20 -12.36
N GLY A 314 20.68 -12.62 -13.52
CA GLY A 314 21.20 -11.25 -13.68
C GLY A 314 20.13 -10.19 -13.44
N PRO A 315 20.48 -8.88 -13.54
CA PRO A 315 19.52 -7.80 -13.32
C PRO A 315 18.27 -7.89 -14.21
N ALA A 316 18.43 -8.18 -15.50
CA ALA A 316 17.31 -8.24 -16.43
C ALA A 316 16.36 -9.39 -16.12
N GLU A 317 16.87 -10.59 -15.79
CA GLU A 317 16.05 -11.75 -15.41
C GLU A 317 15.27 -11.49 -14.14
N ARG A 318 15.88 -10.83 -13.15
CA ARG A 318 15.24 -10.44 -11.90
C ARG A 318 14.15 -9.41 -12.13
N ASP A 319 14.41 -8.37 -12.92
CA ASP A 319 13.42 -7.35 -13.27
C ASP A 319 12.23 -7.96 -14.03
N GLU A 320 12.46 -8.95 -14.91
CA GLU A 320 11.40 -9.69 -15.59
C GLU A 320 10.53 -10.52 -14.64
N ALA A 321 11.04 -10.96 -13.49
CA ALA A 321 10.29 -11.72 -12.49
C ALA A 321 9.57 -10.82 -11.47
N TYR A 322 10.05 -9.59 -11.24
CA TYR A 322 9.74 -8.72 -10.11
C TYR A 322 8.25 -8.48 -9.87
N HIS A 323 7.45 -8.40 -10.95
CA HIS A 323 5.98 -8.28 -10.87
C HIS A 323 5.25 -9.37 -11.69
N GLN A 324 5.91 -10.50 -11.92
CA GLN A 324 5.37 -11.59 -12.75
C GLN A 324 5.26 -12.92 -12.00
N GLY A 325 5.12 -12.88 -10.68
CA GLY A 325 4.93 -14.09 -9.89
C GLY A 325 5.51 -14.01 -8.48
N THR A 326 6.48 -13.14 -8.24
CA THR A 326 7.02 -12.90 -6.89
C THR A 326 5.92 -12.51 -5.90
N VAL A 327 6.14 -12.85 -4.64
CA VAL A 327 5.24 -12.59 -3.52
C VAL A 327 5.61 -11.27 -2.83
N TRP A 328 4.63 -10.43 -2.57
CA TRP A 328 4.79 -9.13 -1.92
C TRP A 328 4.04 -9.06 -0.59
N PRO A 329 4.74 -8.91 0.55
CA PRO A 329 4.12 -8.84 1.88
C PRO A 329 3.23 -7.61 2.09
N TRP A 330 3.58 -6.45 1.52
CA TRP A 330 2.81 -5.22 1.74
C TRP A 330 1.33 -5.34 1.35
N LEU A 331 1.02 -6.20 0.39
CA LEU A 331 -0.35 -6.46 -0.05
C LEU A 331 -1.24 -7.13 1.02
N LEU A 332 -0.62 -7.68 2.07
CA LEU A 332 -1.36 -8.30 3.18
C LEU A 332 -2.22 -7.30 3.94
N GLY A 333 -1.84 -6.03 4.01
CA GLY A 333 -2.67 -4.99 4.62
C GLY A 333 -3.99 -4.82 3.89
N ALA A 334 -3.95 -4.65 2.57
CA ALA A 334 -5.15 -4.56 1.74
C ALA A 334 -5.96 -5.86 1.74
N TYR A 335 -5.29 -7.01 1.71
CA TYR A 335 -5.95 -8.32 1.79
C TYR A 335 -6.69 -8.50 3.12
N GLY A 336 -6.08 -8.16 4.25
CA GLY A 336 -6.70 -8.24 5.57
C GLY A 336 -7.93 -7.33 5.69
N GLU A 337 -7.86 -6.09 5.21
CA GLU A 337 -9.03 -5.20 5.18
C GLU A 337 -10.16 -5.80 4.32
N ALA A 338 -9.83 -6.35 3.16
CA ALA A 338 -10.81 -6.99 2.28
C ALA A 338 -11.46 -8.21 2.97
N VAL A 339 -10.66 -9.04 3.66
CA VAL A 339 -11.17 -10.18 4.44
C VAL A 339 -12.13 -9.73 5.52
N LEU A 340 -11.76 -8.71 6.31
CA LEU A 340 -12.61 -8.20 7.39
C LEU A 340 -13.93 -7.62 6.88
N ARG A 341 -13.93 -6.96 5.73
CA ARG A 341 -15.15 -6.40 5.10
C ARG A 341 -16.08 -7.46 4.54
N ALA A 342 -15.53 -8.56 4.04
CA ALA A 342 -16.33 -9.66 3.46
C ALA A 342 -16.75 -10.72 4.49
N ALA A 343 -16.22 -10.66 5.72
CA ALA A 343 -16.40 -11.71 6.70
C ALA A 343 -17.80 -11.68 7.31
N TRP A 344 -18.55 -12.78 7.16
CA TRP A 344 -19.76 -13.06 7.95
C TRP A 344 -19.43 -13.67 9.32
N ASP A 345 -18.29 -14.37 9.45
CA ASP A 345 -17.67 -14.85 10.69
C ASP A 345 -16.29 -14.17 10.84
N VAL A 346 -16.24 -13.03 11.51
CA VAL A 346 -15.01 -12.27 11.70
C VAL A 346 -13.98 -13.06 12.53
N PRO A 347 -14.31 -13.67 13.69
CA PRO A 347 -13.35 -14.46 14.46
C PRO A 347 -12.75 -15.64 13.66
N GLY A 348 -13.58 -16.35 12.91
CA GLY A 348 -13.12 -17.46 12.06
C GLY A 348 -12.19 -17.00 10.95
N SER A 349 -12.54 -15.93 10.25
CA SER A 349 -11.73 -15.35 9.19
C SER A 349 -10.39 -14.83 9.70
N VAL A 350 -10.37 -14.18 10.86
CA VAL A 350 -9.13 -13.72 11.53
C VAL A 350 -8.25 -14.90 11.90
N ARG A 351 -8.81 -15.95 12.52
CA ARG A 351 -8.06 -17.16 12.89
C ARG A 351 -7.41 -17.83 11.67
N GLU A 352 -8.16 -17.92 10.59
CA GLU A 352 -7.66 -18.54 9.36
C GLU A 352 -6.52 -17.72 8.73
N LEU A 353 -6.69 -16.40 8.65
CA LEU A 353 -5.65 -15.50 8.11
C LEU A 353 -4.38 -15.57 8.96
N LEU A 354 -4.48 -15.41 10.27
CA LEU A 354 -3.35 -15.49 11.20
C LEU A 354 -2.62 -16.84 11.11
N ARG A 355 -3.36 -17.95 10.96
CA ARG A 355 -2.74 -19.27 10.74
C ARG A 355 -1.98 -19.32 9.43
N THR A 356 -2.52 -18.77 8.35
CA THR A 356 -1.91 -18.79 7.01
C THR A 356 -0.60 -18.00 6.99
N ILE A 357 -0.58 -16.80 7.58
CA ILE A 357 0.59 -15.91 7.55
C ILE A 357 1.58 -16.15 8.71
N ARG A 358 1.32 -17.14 9.56
CA ARG A 358 2.21 -17.45 10.71
C ARG A 358 3.68 -17.62 10.32
N PRO A 359 4.05 -18.30 9.21
CA PRO A 359 5.45 -18.45 8.82
C PRO A 359 6.20 -17.13 8.60
N LEU A 360 5.51 -16.08 8.11
CA LEU A 360 6.10 -14.76 7.95
C LEU A 360 6.65 -14.22 9.29
N PHE A 361 5.93 -14.43 10.38
CA PHE A 361 6.31 -13.92 11.69
C PHE A 361 7.13 -14.92 12.54
N ALA A 362 6.86 -16.21 12.43
CA ALA A 362 7.50 -17.23 13.23
C ALA A 362 8.85 -17.70 12.66
N GLN A 363 9.08 -17.53 11.37
CA GLN A 363 10.28 -18.00 10.68
C GLN A 363 11.07 -16.85 10.07
N HIS A 364 10.44 -16.10 9.12
CA HIS A 364 11.14 -15.10 8.32
C HIS A 364 11.79 -13.97 9.16
N LEU A 365 11.18 -13.53 10.26
CA LEU A 365 11.78 -12.49 11.11
C LEU A 365 13.13 -12.92 11.72
N GLY A 366 13.43 -14.21 11.74
CA GLY A 366 14.73 -14.76 12.18
C GLY A 366 15.72 -15.02 11.05
N ASP A 367 15.30 -14.94 9.78
CA ASP A 367 16.09 -15.39 8.63
C ASP A 367 16.93 -14.27 8.00
N ALA A 368 16.30 -13.45 7.14
CA ALA A 368 17.04 -12.52 6.28
C ALA A 368 17.39 -11.21 7.00
N GLY A 369 16.48 -10.27 7.12
CA GLY A 369 16.72 -8.95 7.71
C GLY A 369 16.77 -8.90 9.23
N ILE A 370 16.77 -9.99 9.91
CA ILE A 370 16.70 -10.25 11.35
C ILE A 370 15.85 -9.19 12.09
N GLY A 371 14.58 -9.54 12.27
CA GLY A 371 13.59 -8.65 12.89
C GLY A 371 12.78 -7.82 11.89
N SER A 372 13.18 -7.75 10.64
CA SER A 372 12.50 -7.00 9.59
C SER A 372 11.81 -7.92 8.58
N VAL A 373 11.02 -7.33 7.67
CA VAL A 373 10.32 -8.04 6.60
C VAL A 373 10.95 -7.67 5.26
N SER A 374 11.32 -8.70 4.49
CA SER A 374 11.87 -8.53 3.14
C SER A 374 10.85 -7.91 2.19
N GLU A 375 11.34 -7.35 1.10
CA GLU A 375 10.56 -6.72 0.05
C GLU A 375 9.67 -7.73 -0.65
N ILE A 376 10.28 -8.82 -1.13
CA ILE A 376 9.64 -9.88 -1.92
C ILE A 376 10.07 -11.26 -1.45
N PHE A 377 9.32 -12.27 -1.91
CA PHE A 377 9.69 -13.67 -1.82
C PHE A 377 9.47 -14.34 -3.17
N ASP A 378 10.14 -15.47 -3.40
CA ASP A 378 9.85 -16.29 -4.57
C ASP A 378 8.38 -16.71 -4.59
N GLY A 379 7.80 -16.79 -5.79
CA GLY A 379 6.39 -17.13 -5.98
C GLY A 379 6.05 -18.56 -5.60
N ASP A 380 7.00 -19.48 -5.76
CA ASP A 380 6.84 -20.90 -5.45
C ASP A 380 7.60 -21.32 -4.18
N PRO A 381 7.12 -22.37 -3.47
CA PRO A 381 7.82 -22.89 -2.31
C PRO A 381 9.27 -23.28 -2.63
N PRO A 382 10.19 -23.04 -1.68
CA PRO A 382 10.00 -22.67 -0.27
C PRO A 382 9.75 -21.17 -0.03
N HIS A 383 9.54 -20.32 -1.06
CA HIS A 383 9.37 -18.88 -0.94
C HIS A 383 10.58 -18.20 -0.32
N LEU A 384 11.73 -18.30 -0.95
CA LEU A 384 12.95 -17.66 -0.48
C LEU A 384 12.79 -16.15 -0.45
N PRO A 385 13.23 -15.46 0.63
CA PRO A 385 13.20 -14.01 0.71
C PRO A 385 14.20 -13.40 -0.27
N ASN A 386 13.78 -12.36 -0.97
CA ASN A 386 14.52 -11.68 -2.02
C ASN A 386 14.31 -10.17 -1.98
N GLY A 387 14.94 -9.45 -2.91
CA GLY A 387 14.89 -8.00 -3.01
C GLY A 387 15.59 -7.34 -1.82
N CYS A 388 15.04 -6.23 -1.36
CA CYS A 388 15.52 -5.52 -0.20
C CYS A 388 15.23 -6.31 1.08
N ILE A 389 16.23 -6.53 1.94
CA ILE A 389 16.08 -7.37 3.14
C ILE A 389 15.19 -6.73 4.24
N ALA A 390 15.01 -5.42 4.19
CA ALA A 390 14.22 -4.65 5.13
C ALA A 390 13.46 -3.57 4.38
N GLN A 391 12.17 -3.77 4.17
CA GLN A 391 11.32 -2.91 3.34
C GLN A 391 10.26 -2.20 4.18
N ALA A 392 10.19 -0.88 4.05
CA ALA A 392 9.31 -0.01 4.83
C ALA A 392 7.84 -0.43 4.72
N TRP A 393 7.30 -0.55 3.50
CA TRP A 393 5.90 -0.91 3.33
C TRP A 393 5.57 -2.35 3.73
N SER A 394 6.54 -3.29 3.65
CA SER A 394 6.32 -4.66 4.13
C SER A 394 6.15 -4.69 5.65
N VAL A 395 7.04 -4.01 6.40
CA VAL A 395 6.92 -3.87 7.86
C VAL A 395 5.66 -3.10 8.24
N ALA A 396 5.39 -1.99 7.58
CA ALA A 396 4.27 -1.11 7.86
C ALA A 396 2.91 -1.80 7.67
N GLU A 397 2.72 -2.46 6.54
CA GLU A 397 1.46 -3.12 6.22
C GLU A 397 1.24 -4.42 7.02
N CYS A 398 2.32 -5.10 7.41
CA CYS A 398 2.24 -6.18 8.39
C CYS A 398 1.79 -5.65 9.77
N LEU A 399 2.37 -4.55 10.26
CA LEU A 399 1.95 -3.94 11.51
C LEU A 399 0.48 -3.47 11.45
N ARG A 400 0.10 -2.77 10.39
CA ARG A 400 -1.27 -2.32 10.18
C ARG A 400 -2.25 -3.49 10.13
N LEU A 401 -1.90 -4.56 9.43
CA LEU A 401 -2.71 -5.80 9.39
C LEU A 401 -2.92 -6.37 10.79
N LEU A 402 -1.85 -6.59 11.56
CA LEU A 402 -1.94 -7.17 12.90
C LEU A 402 -2.84 -6.32 13.81
N HIS A 403 -2.69 -4.99 13.73
CA HIS A 403 -3.54 -4.07 14.48
C HIS A 403 -5.02 -4.23 14.11
N LEU A 404 -5.35 -4.25 12.82
CA LEU A 404 -6.73 -4.45 12.34
C LEU A 404 -7.32 -5.80 12.78
N LEU A 405 -6.54 -6.87 12.71
CA LEU A 405 -6.99 -8.20 13.13
C LEU A 405 -7.22 -8.28 14.64
N LYS A 406 -6.36 -7.62 15.42
CA LYS A 406 -6.49 -7.51 16.87
C LYS A 406 -7.74 -6.71 17.26
N GLU A 407 -8.00 -5.57 16.61
CA GLU A 407 -9.23 -4.79 16.85
C GLU A 407 -10.49 -5.60 16.50
N ALA A 408 -10.46 -6.33 15.38
CA ALA A 408 -11.62 -7.08 14.88
C ALA A 408 -11.94 -8.33 15.72
N ALA A 409 -10.93 -9.03 16.26
CA ALA A 409 -11.11 -10.25 17.05
C ALA A 409 -10.04 -10.36 18.15
N PRO A 410 -10.12 -9.56 19.25
CA PRO A 410 -9.07 -9.47 20.27
C PRO A 410 -8.75 -10.81 20.95
N GLY A 411 -9.75 -11.63 21.23
CA GLY A 411 -9.55 -12.95 21.86
C GLY A 411 -8.80 -13.94 20.96
N VAL A 412 -9.14 -13.98 19.66
CA VAL A 412 -8.47 -14.82 18.66
C VAL A 412 -7.03 -14.38 18.48
N TYR A 413 -6.80 -13.07 18.43
CA TYR A 413 -5.46 -12.51 18.27
C TYR A 413 -4.56 -12.85 19.48
N ALA A 414 -5.06 -12.65 20.71
CA ALA A 414 -4.32 -12.94 21.92
C ALA A 414 -3.94 -14.43 22.03
N GLU A 415 -4.84 -15.35 21.69
CA GLU A 415 -4.57 -16.79 21.64
C GLU A 415 -3.46 -17.12 20.63
N TRP A 416 -3.56 -16.55 19.44
CA TRP A 416 -2.56 -16.76 18.36
C TRP A 416 -1.19 -16.21 18.77
N GLU A 417 -1.12 -14.99 19.30
CA GLU A 417 0.14 -14.35 19.72
C GLU A 417 0.86 -15.14 20.83
N ALA A 418 0.09 -15.63 21.82
CA ALA A 418 0.64 -16.48 22.88
C ALA A 418 1.24 -17.79 22.35
N ASN A 419 0.67 -18.37 21.28
CA ASN A 419 1.16 -19.58 20.65
C ASN A 419 2.30 -19.32 19.66
N ALA A 420 2.34 -18.17 19.00
CA ALA A 420 3.45 -17.78 18.13
C ALA A 420 4.76 -17.61 18.90
N ARG A 421 4.68 -17.15 20.16
CA ARG A 421 5.86 -17.01 21.05
C ARG A 421 6.39 -18.35 21.60
N LYS A 422 5.53 -19.34 21.81
CA LYS A 422 5.92 -20.64 22.36
C LYS A 422 6.63 -21.55 21.33
N GLY A 423 6.54 -21.25 20.05
CA GLY A 423 7.12 -22.04 18.97
C GLY A 423 8.54 -21.61 18.56
N GLY A 424 9.20 -20.78 19.33
CA GLY A 424 10.57 -20.29 19.13
C GLY A 424 11.62 -21.04 19.96
N ASN A 425 11.39 -22.33 20.23
CA ASN A 425 12.42 -23.23 20.79
C ASN A 425 12.58 -24.43 19.86
#